data_db32928950591631ba76e72f4d3148d4
#
_entry.id   db32928950591631ba76e72f4d3148d4
#
_cell.length_a   1.000
_cell.length_b   1.000
_cell.length_c   1.000
_cell.angle_alpha   90.00
_cell.angle_beta   90.00
_cell.angle_gamma   90.00
#
_symmetry.space_group_name_H-M   'P 1'
#
loop_
_entity.id
_entity.type
_entity.pdbx_description
1 polymer ?
#
loop_
_entity_poly.entity_id
_entity_poly.type
_entity_poly.pdbx_seq_one_letter_code
_entity_poly.pdbx_strand_id
1 'polypeptide(L)'
;MAKQSQVNLSWYARDVIMGKIKIPSNSEIEKDINKWVAMEEKLENPDQMIDFQTEYTKELHGLSDYPKIDFELIRKNFKEWEHHKVEDIMTYRNNSFSSPVTGSIAPIHHTPWASAMDDSSKAFLNQSKK
;
A
#
# COMPACT_ATOMS: atom_id res chain seq x y z
N MET A 1 2.62 0.27 -0.06
CA MET A 1 1.80 1.49 0.02
C MET A 1 1.21 1.92 -1.32
N ALA A 2 1.99 2.15 -2.37
CA ALA A 2 1.45 2.59 -3.66
C ALA A 2 0.26 1.75 -4.18
N LYS A 3 0.33 0.42 -4.09
CA LYS A 3 -0.79 -0.46 -4.49
C LYS A 3 -2.05 -0.24 -3.66
N GLN A 4 -1.93 -0.03 -2.35
CA GLN A 4 -3.09 0.19 -1.48
C GLN A 4 -3.76 1.53 -1.76
N SER A 5 -2.98 2.59 -1.98
CA SER A 5 -3.51 3.89 -2.37
C SER A 5 -4.23 3.83 -3.72
N GLN A 6 -3.69 3.09 -4.69
CA GLN A 6 -4.34 2.88 -5.99
C GLN A 6 -5.67 2.13 -5.87
N VAL A 7 -5.75 1.10 -5.03
CA VAL A 7 -6.99 0.36 -4.79
C VAL A 7 -8.05 1.27 -4.16
N ASN A 8 -7.70 2.01 -3.11
CA ASN A 8 -8.61 2.94 -2.45
C ASN A 8 -9.10 4.03 -3.40
N LEU A 9 -8.22 4.58 -4.24
CA LEU A 9 -8.59 5.57 -5.26
C LEU A 9 -9.57 4.98 -6.29
N SER A 10 -9.39 3.74 -6.70
CA SER A 10 -10.30 3.06 -7.62
C SER A 10 -11.68 2.86 -7.01
N TRP A 11 -11.76 2.52 -5.72
CA TRP A 11 -13.03 2.40 -5.00
C TRP A 11 -13.72 3.76 -4.83
N TYR A 12 -12.99 4.80 -4.50
CA TYR A 12 -13.49 6.16 -4.43
C TYR A 12 -14.06 6.61 -5.79
N ALA A 13 -13.31 6.42 -6.88
CA ALA A 13 -13.76 6.75 -8.23
C ALA A 13 -15.02 5.97 -8.62
N ARG A 14 -15.08 4.67 -8.32
CA ARG A 14 -16.29 3.85 -8.50
C ARG A 14 -17.49 4.48 -7.79
N ASP A 15 -17.33 4.84 -6.52
CA ASP A 15 -18.43 5.33 -5.70
C ASP A 15 -18.89 6.71 -6.12
N VAL A 16 -18.00 7.55 -6.65
CA VAL A 16 -18.35 8.81 -7.31
C VAL A 16 -19.16 8.55 -8.59
N ILE A 17 -18.70 7.65 -9.47
CA ILE A 17 -19.39 7.31 -10.73
C ILE A 17 -20.78 6.73 -10.45
N MET A 18 -20.92 5.93 -9.41
CA MET A 18 -22.18 5.31 -8.99
C MET A 18 -23.09 6.28 -8.21
N GLY A 19 -22.67 7.52 -7.98
CA GLY A 19 -23.44 8.52 -7.25
C GLY A 19 -23.56 8.28 -5.75
N LYS A 20 -22.75 7.38 -5.18
CA LYS A 20 -22.69 7.12 -3.73
C LYS A 20 -21.96 8.24 -2.97
N ILE A 21 -20.95 8.83 -3.62
CA ILE A 21 -20.14 9.94 -3.10
C ILE A 21 -20.40 11.16 -3.98
N LYS A 22 -20.78 12.27 -3.35
CA LYS A 22 -20.93 13.56 -4.03
C LYS A 22 -19.56 14.19 -4.24
N ILE A 23 -19.30 14.64 -5.45
CA ILE A 23 -18.07 15.39 -5.76
C ILE A 23 -18.09 16.70 -4.97
N PRO A 24 -17.01 17.01 -4.22
CA PRO A 24 -16.89 18.29 -3.52
C PRO A 24 -16.92 19.49 -4.47
N SER A 25 -17.23 20.65 -3.94
CA SER A 25 -17.13 21.90 -4.71
C SER A 25 -15.66 22.24 -5.02
N ASN A 26 -15.44 23.05 -6.06
CA ASN A 26 -14.07 23.48 -6.41
C ASN A 26 -13.33 24.13 -5.24
N SER A 27 -14.04 24.92 -4.41
CA SER A 27 -13.45 25.55 -3.23
C SER A 27 -13.02 24.54 -2.16
N GLU A 28 -13.77 23.46 -1.98
CA GLU A 28 -13.41 22.38 -1.05
C GLU A 28 -12.22 21.57 -1.60
N ILE A 29 -12.19 21.31 -2.91
CA ILE A 29 -11.07 20.66 -3.58
C ILE A 29 -9.79 21.49 -3.43
N GLU A 30 -9.84 22.80 -3.68
CA GLU A 30 -8.69 23.69 -3.52
C GLU A 30 -8.17 23.74 -2.07
N LYS A 31 -9.06 23.77 -1.09
CA LYS A 31 -8.67 23.71 0.33
C LYS A 31 -7.97 22.40 0.67
N ASP A 32 -8.49 21.29 0.17
CA ASP A 32 -7.89 19.98 0.43
C ASP A 32 -6.53 19.84 -0.26
N ILE A 33 -6.39 20.27 -1.51
CA ILE A 33 -5.10 20.33 -2.22
C ILE A 33 -4.09 21.16 -1.42
N ASN A 34 -4.45 22.36 -1.01
CA ASN A 34 -3.56 23.25 -0.26
C ASN A 34 -3.16 22.64 1.10
N LYS A 35 -4.06 21.95 1.78
CA LYS A 35 -3.76 21.20 3.01
C LYS A 35 -2.65 20.17 2.77
N TRP A 36 -2.82 19.34 1.73
CA TRP A 36 -1.86 18.26 1.45
C TRP A 36 -0.52 18.78 0.94
N VAL A 37 -0.52 19.80 0.08
CA VAL A 37 0.71 20.47 -0.37
C VAL A 37 1.48 21.06 0.82
N ALA A 38 0.81 21.76 1.72
CA ALA A 38 1.46 22.35 2.90
C ALA A 38 1.99 21.30 3.89
N MET A 39 1.44 20.10 3.89
CA MET A 39 1.97 18.97 4.67
C MET A 39 3.20 18.35 3.96
N GLU A 40 3.13 18.17 2.65
CA GLU A 40 4.21 17.61 1.84
C GLU A 40 5.47 18.46 1.88
N GLU A 41 5.33 19.80 1.82
CA GLU A 41 6.45 20.73 1.89
C GLU A 41 7.24 20.68 3.21
N LYS A 42 6.68 20.09 4.26
CA LYS A 42 7.33 19.95 5.58
C LYS A 42 8.03 18.62 5.78
N LEU A 43 8.01 17.74 4.77
CA LEU A 43 8.62 16.42 4.88
C LEU A 43 10.15 16.53 4.75
N GLU A 44 10.86 16.04 5.75
CA GLU A 44 12.31 16.11 5.84
C GLU A 44 13.00 14.75 5.72
N ASN A 45 12.28 13.67 5.94
CA ASN A 45 12.86 12.32 5.98
C ASN A 45 11.87 11.23 5.50
N PRO A 46 12.38 10.02 5.18
CA PRO A 46 11.55 8.91 4.70
C PRO A 46 10.43 8.48 5.66
N ASP A 47 10.66 8.54 6.95
CA ASP A 47 9.66 8.16 7.95
C ASP A 47 8.45 9.09 7.94
N GLN A 48 8.70 10.41 7.82
CA GLN A 48 7.64 11.39 7.66
C GLN A 48 6.87 11.21 6.36
N MET A 49 7.56 10.82 5.27
CA MET A 49 6.91 10.47 4.00
C MET A 49 5.97 9.27 4.16
N ILE A 50 6.37 8.26 4.91
CA ILE A 50 5.52 7.09 5.21
C ILE A 50 4.31 7.50 6.05
N ASP A 51 4.50 8.34 7.04
CA ASP A 51 3.41 8.88 7.88
C ASP A 51 2.42 9.68 7.02
N PHE A 52 2.90 10.58 6.19
CA PHE A 52 2.10 11.38 5.25
C PHE A 52 1.27 10.49 4.31
N GLN A 53 1.90 9.52 3.65
CA GLN A 53 1.21 8.60 2.74
C GLN A 53 0.18 7.73 3.48
N THR A 54 0.46 7.36 4.73
CA THR A 54 -0.48 6.60 5.55
C THR A 54 -1.71 7.42 5.89
N GLU A 55 -1.54 8.67 6.33
CA GLU A 55 -2.66 9.56 6.65
C GLU A 55 -3.50 9.88 5.40
N TYR A 56 -2.87 10.17 4.26
CA TYR A 56 -3.57 10.37 2.98
C TYR A 56 -4.42 9.14 2.60
N THR A 57 -3.81 7.95 2.68
CA THR A 57 -4.51 6.70 2.33
C THR A 57 -5.66 6.41 3.30
N LYS A 58 -5.48 6.71 4.59
CA LYS A 58 -6.49 6.56 5.64
C LYS A 58 -7.69 7.51 5.43
N GLU A 59 -7.42 8.77 5.08
CA GLU A 59 -8.49 9.73 4.76
C GLU A 59 -9.29 9.24 3.53
N LEU A 60 -8.61 8.86 2.46
CA LEU A 60 -9.24 8.31 1.24
C LEU A 60 -10.04 7.03 1.51
N HIS A 61 -9.51 6.15 2.37
CA HIS A 61 -10.20 4.94 2.79
C HIS A 61 -11.50 5.23 3.54
N GLY A 62 -11.50 6.27 4.40
CA GLY A 62 -12.67 6.69 5.16
C GLY A 62 -13.83 7.21 4.30
N LEU A 63 -13.57 7.54 3.04
CA LEU A 63 -14.58 8.00 2.07
C LEU A 63 -15.26 6.86 1.29
N SER A 64 -14.84 5.61 1.48
CA SER A 64 -15.37 4.46 0.74
C SER A 64 -15.79 3.33 1.69
N ASP A 65 -16.51 2.35 1.14
CA ASP A 65 -16.91 1.13 1.85
C ASP A 65 -15.87 0.00 1.74
N TYR A 66 -14.61 0.34 1.49
CA TYR A 66 -13.52 -0.63 1.42
C TYR A 66 -13.35 -1.38 2.76
N PRO A 67 -13.03 -2.69 2.75
CA PRO A 67 -12.83 -3.46 3.96
C PRO A 67 -11.82 -2.82 4.92
N LYS A 68 -12.08 -2.95 6.22
CA LYS A 68 -11.20 -2.38 7.27
C LYS A 68 -9.76 -2.85 7.12
N ILE A 69 -8.85 -1.92 7.29
CA ILE A 69 -7.41 -2.11 7.19
C ILE A 69 -6.77 -1.58 8.47
N ASP A 70 -5.78 -2.29 8.98
CA ASP A 70 -4.94 -1.80 10.08
C ASP A 70 -3.85 -0.87 9.51
N PHE A 71 -4.11 0.44 9.53
CA PHE A 71 -3.18 1.45 9.03
C PHE A 71 -1.93 1.59 9.90
N GLU A 72 -2.04 1.34 11.20
CA GLU A 72 -0.88 1.39 12.09
C GLU A 72 0.07 0.23 11.82
N LEU A 73 -0.47 -0.94 11.54
CA LEU A 73 0.33 -2.09 11.10
C LEU A 73 0.99 -1.83 9.74
N ILE A 74 0.27 -1.22 8.78
CA ILE A 74 0.86 -0.81 7.49
C ILE A 74 2.02 0.15 7.71
N ARG A 75 1.82 1.20 8.51
CA ARG A 75 2.84 2.20 8.84
C ARG A 75 4.09 1.55 9.43
N LYS A 76 3.89 0.72 10.46
CA LYS A 76 4.97 -0.02 11.11
C LYS A 76 5.74 -0.91 10.13
N ASN A 77 5.03 -1.75 9.39
CA ASN A 77 5.65 -2.68 8.44
C ASN A 77 6.44 -1.93 7.35
N PHE A 78 5.93 -0.78 6.92
CA PHE A 78 6.59 -0.01 5.86
C PHE A 78 7.86 0.69 6.36
N LYS A 79 7.84 1.24 7.58
CA LYS A 79 9.03 1.82 8.22
C LYS A 79 10.09 0.74 8.45
N GLU A 80 9.68 -0.44 8.94
CA GLU A 80 10.56 -1.58 9.13
C GLU A 80 11.18 -2.06 7.80
N TRP A 81 10.38 -2.12 6.74
CA TRP A 81 10.86 -2.49 5.41
C TRP A 81 11.86 -1.48 4.85
N GLU A 82 11.61 -0.17 4.97
CA GLU A 82 12.55 0.87 4.54
C GLU A 82 13.86 0.82 5.36
N HIS A 83 13.76 0.56 6.66
CA HIS A 83 14.93 0.42 7.52
C HIS A 83 15.80 -0.76 7.10
N HIS A 84 15.22 -1.94 6.93
CA HIS A 84 15.94 -3.11 6.43
C HIS A 84 16.54 -2.90 5.04
N LYS A 85 15.88 -2.15 4.17
CA LYS A 85 16.40 -1.81 2.85
C LYS A 85 17.69 -0.98 2.92
N VAL A 86 17.81 -0.10 3.92
CA VAL A 86 19.04 0.68 4.15
C VAL A 86 20.13 -0.17 4.78
N GLU A 87 19.80 -1.04 5.72
CA GLU A 87 20.76 -1.89 6.43
C GLU A 87 21.27 -3.05 5.57
N ASP A 88 20.41 -3.70 4.83
CA ASP A 88 20.73 -4.86 4.00
C ASP A 88 19.94 -4.88 2.69
N ILE A 89 20.46 -4.18 1.71
CA ILE A 89 19.85 -4.05 0.38
C ILE A 89 19.73 -5.41 -0.36
N MET A 90 20.53 -6.39 0.02
CA MET A 90 20.55 -7.69 -0.66
C MET A 90 19.44 -8.61 -0.18
N THR A 91 19.11 -8.57 1.11
CA THR A 91 18.19 -9.54 1.73
C THR A 91 16.92 -8.94 2.31
N TYR A 92 16.74 -7.60 2.33
CA TYR A 92 15.57 -6.96 2.93
C TYR A 92 14.21 -7.46 2.39
N ARG A 93 14.17 -7.96 1.15
CA ARG A 93 12.97 -8.52 0.54
C ARG A 93 12.59 -9.90 1.08
N ASN A 94 13.48 -10.56 1.80
CA ASN A 94 13.24 -11.87 2.40
C ASN A 94 12.46 -11.81 3.71
N ASN A 95 12.25 -10.60 4.25
CA ASN A 95 11.48 -10.41 5.47
C ASN A 95 9.99 -10.62 5.21
N SER A 96 9.33 -11.31 6.12
CA SER A 96 7.88 -11.53 6.09
C SER A 96 7.18 -10.52 7.00
N PHE A 97 6.04 -9.99 6.54
CA PHE A 97 5.25 -9.02 7.28
C PHE A 97 3.81 -9.52 7.47
N SER A 98 3.20 -9.12 8.58
CA SER A 98 1.80 -9.44 8.85
C SER A 98 0.88 -8.69 7.89
N SER A 99 -0.13 -9.38 7.38
CA SER A 99 -1.17 -8.79 6.54
C SER A 99 -1.99 -7.77 7.34
N PRO A 100 -2.17 -6.54 6.85
CA PRO A 100 -2.99 -5.52 7.52
C PRO A 100 -4.50 -5.80 7.43
N VAL A 101 -4.90 -6.80 6.65
CA VAL A 101 -6.31 -7.18 6.48
C VAL A 101 -6.65 -8.41 7.32
N THR A 102 -5.82 -9.44 7.28
CA THR A 102 -6.09 -10.73 7.93
C THR A 102 -5.27 -10.97 9.20
N GLY A 103 -4.20 -10.20 9.43
CA GLY A 103 -3.23 -10.43 10.51
C GLY A 103 -2.31 -11.64 10.29
N SER A 104 -2.53 -12.43 9.24
CA SER A 104 -1.65 -13.55 8.90
C SER A 104 -0.30 -13.06 8.36
N ILE A 105 0.75 -13.87 8.56
CA ILE A 105 2.07 -13.56 8.01
C ILE A 105 2.03 -13.81 6.49
N ALA A 106 2.36 -12.77 5.72
CA ALA A 106 2.48 -12.89 4.28
C ALA A 106 3.68 -13.79 3.91
N PRO A 107 3.55 -14.67 2.92
CA PRO A 107 4.66 -15.50 2.44
C PRO A 107 5.77 -14.60 1.88
N ILE A 108 7.01 -15.07 1.97
CA ILE A 108 8.17 -14.39 1.42
C ILE A 108 8.00 -14.28 -0.10
N HIS A 109 7.93 -13.05 -0.62
CA HIS A 109 7.55 -12.79 -2.01
C HIS A 109 8.50 -13.39 -3.06
N HIS A 110 9.75 -13.65 -2.69
CA HIS A 110 10.79 -14.02 -3.65
C HIS A 110 11.09 -15.52 -3.74
N THR A 111 10.71 -16.32 -2.75
CA THR A 111 10.96 -17.76 -2.80
C THR A 111 10.25 -18.43 -3.97
N PRO A 112 8.97 -18.17 -4.26
CA PRO A 112 8.32 -18.69 -5.46
C PRO A 112 8.91 -18.11 -6.75
N TRP A 113 9.34 -16.85 -6.75
CA TRP A 113 9.94 -16.21 -7.92
C TRP A 113 11.33 -16.74 -8.22
N ALA A 114 12.17 -16.90 -7.20
CA ALA A 114 13.50 -17.49 -7.37
C ALA A 114 13.42 -18.93 -7.85
N SER A 115 12.49 -19.71 -7.33
CA SER A 115 12.24 -21.08 -7.76
C SER A 115 11.59 -21.16 -9.16
N ALA A 116 10.84 -20.13 -9.56
CA ALA A 116 10.20 -20.05 -10.87
C ALA A 116 11.11 -19.48 -11.96
N MET A 117 12.11 -18.69 -11.61
CA MET A 117 13.03 -18.08 -12.59
C MET A 117 13.99 -19.08 -13.23
N ASP A 118 14.36 -20.14 -12.54
CA ASP A 118 15.33 -21.12 -13.06
C ASP A 118 14.70 -22.16 -14.00
N ASP A 119 13.41 -22.49 -13.84
CA ASP A 119 12.72 -23.47 -14.67
C ASP A 119 11.20 -23.26 -14.64
N SER A 120 10.75 -22.05 -14.75
CA SER A 120 9.36 -21.63 -14.52
C SER A 120 8.32 -22.42 -15.34
N SER A 121 8.63 -22.79 -16.58
CA SER A 121 7.73 -23.57 -17.42
C SER A 121 7.62 -25.04 -16.98
N LYS A 122 8.69 -25.66 -16.53
CA LYS A 122 8.67 -27.05 -16.05
C LYS A 122 8.03 -27.16 -14.67
N ALA A 123 8.34 -26.24 -13.75
CA ALA A 123 7.74 -26.19 -12.43
C ALA A 123 6.23 -25.94 -12.51
N PHE A 124 5.79 -25.02 -13.36
CA PHE A 124 4.38 -24.73 -13.61
C PHE A 124 3.63 -25.91 -14.24
N LEU A 125 4.21 -26.56 -15.24
CA LEU A 125 3.61 -27.72 -15.90
C LEU A 125 3.53 -28.97 -15.00
N ASN A 126 4.41 -29.08 -14.01
CA ASN A 126 4.37 -30.17 -13.03
C ASN A 126 3.35 -29.90 -11.90
N GLN A 127 3.03 -28.66 -11.59
CA GLN A 127 1.96 -28.32 -10.65
C GLN A 127 0.56 -28.53 -11.23
N SER A 128 0.39 -28.37 -12.53
CA SER A 128 -0.90 -28.55 -13.21
C SER A 128 -1.26 -30.02 -13.48
N LYS A 129 -0.39 -30.97 -13.13
CA LYS A 129 -0.61 -32.45 -13.27
C LYS A 129 -0.98 -33.13 -11.96
N LYS A 130 -1.15 -32.41 -10.87
CA LYS A 130 -1.70 -32.90 -9.61
C LYS A 130 -3.13 -32.41 -9.42
#